data_aa31fbd4da4b7c45ca52a2e289697d82
#
_entry.id   aa31fbd4da4b7c45ca52a2e289697d82
#
_cell.length_a   1.000
_cell.length_b   1.000
_cell.length_c   1.000
_cell.angle_alpha   90.00
_cell.angle_beta   90.00
_cell.angle_gamma   90.00
#
_symmetry.space_group_name_H-M   'P 1'
#
loop_
_entity.id
_entity.type
_entity.pdbx_description
1 polymer ?
#
loop_
_entity_poly.entity_id
_entity_poly.type
_entity_poly.pdbx_seq_one_letter_code
_entity_poly.pdbx_strand_id
1 'polypeptide(L)'
;MSGIITRELTMGIISLALIFVSIATVLLYFKQQLKDRKKDCRESFVSLRIALDCRHQAVRHVLDAYSKHLQEQGIASDQNVQQMCTEVETALAQTAKTFSESKIKHLCETETALNHALKKIQTAVNSLLKQYPDEKLVGLMEML
;
A
#
# COMPACT_ATOMS: atom_id res chain seq x y z
N MET A 1 -23.78 -60.83 24.77
CA MET A 1 -24.41 -59.66 24.09
C MET A 1 -23.81 -58.32 24.53
N SER A 2 -23.47 -58.13 25.79
CA SER A 2 -22.84 -56.86 26.26
C SER A 2 -21.47 -56.53 25.62
N GLY A 3 -20.69 -57.54 25.25
CA GLY A 3 -19.38 -57.34 24.62
C GLY A 3 -19.42 -56.81 23.17
N ILE A 4 -20.47 -57.13 22.42
CA ILE A 4 -20.66 -56.67 21.04
C ILE A 4 -21.06 -55.16 21.03
N ILE A 5 -21.97 -54.76 21.91
CA ILE A 5 -22.42 -53.37 22.06
C ILE A 5 -21.27 -52.49 22.51
N THR A 6 -20.44 -52.94 23.46
CA THR A 6 -19.26 -52.23 23.94
C THR A 6 -18.21 -52.07 22.84
N ARG A 7 -18.05 -53.07 21.99
CA ARG A 7 -17.11 -53.05 20.86
C ARG A 7 -17.53 -52.09 19.77
N GLU A 8 -18.80 -52.08 19.42
CA GLU A 8 -19.35 -51.11 18.45
C GLU A 8 -19.31 -49.67 18.97
N LEU A 9 -19.61 -49.46 20.25
CA LEU A 9 -19.52 -48.17 20.92
C LEU A 9 -18.07 -47.65 20.95
N THR A 10 -17.10 -48.53 21.24
CA THR A 10 -15.67 -48.19 21.23
C THR A 10 -15.17 -47.83 19.85
N MET A 11 -15.58 -48.58 18.82
CA MET A 11 -15.27 -48.27 17.41
C MET A 11 -15.86 -46.95 16.97
N GLY A 12 -17.09 -46.62 17.37
CA GLY A 12 -17.74 -45.37 17.11
C GLY A 12 -17.02 -44.17 17.75
N ILE A 13 -16.57 -44.31 18.99
CA ILE A 13 -15.81 -43.28 19.71
C ILE A 13 -14.44 -43.05 19.07
N ILE A 14 -13.73 -44.11 18.68
CA ILE A 14 -12.45 -44.00 17.97
C ILE A 14 -12.62 -43.31 16.63
N SER A 15 -13.65 -43.67 15.89
CA SER A 15 -13.97 -43.04 14.60
C SER A 15 -14.27 -41.53 14.75
N LEU A 16 -15.06 -41.16 15.74
CA LEU A 16 -15.35 -39.75 16.08
C LEU A 16 -14.07 -39.00 16.48
N ALA A 17 -13.21 -39.60 17.31
CA ALA A 17 -11.95 -39.01 17.72
C ALA A 17 -11.03 -38.75 16.52
N LEU A 18 -10.93 -39.66 15.57
CA LEU A 18 -10.16 -39.50 14.34
C LEU A 18 -10.69 -38.35 13.46
N ILE A 19 -12.00 -38.24 13.36
CA ILE A 19 -12.63 -37.11 12.62
C ILE A 19 -12.29 -35.80 13.29
N PHE A 20 -12.39 -35.70 14.60
CA PHE A 20 -12.04 -34.46 15.34
C PHE A 20 -10.57 -34.07 15.17
N VAL A 21 -9.67 -35.05 15.25
CA VAL A 21 -8.22 -34.81 15.03
C VAL A 21 -7.95 -34.34 13.62
N SER A 22 -8.61 -34.93 12.62
CA SER A 22 -8.48 -34.52 11.22
C SER A 22 -8.96 -33.09 11.01
N ILE A 23 -10.10 -32.71 11.55
CA ILE A 23 -10.65 -31.35 11.47
C ILE A 23 -9.72 -30.34 12.17
N ALA A 24 -9.24 -30.69 13.37
CA ALA A 24 -8.30 -29.84 14.12
C ALA A 24 -7.00 -29.60 13.34
N THR A 25 -6.45 -30.63 12.71
CA THR A 25 -5.24 -30.54 11.89
C THR A 25 -5.45 -29.64 10.69
N VAL A 26 -6.57 -29.78 9.99
CA VAL A 26 -6.92 -28.90 8.84
C VAL A 26 -7.08 -27.45 9.27
N LEU A 27 -7.77 -27.20 10.39
CA LEU A 27 -7.95 -25.84 10.92
C LEU A 27 -6.62 -25.19 11.32
N LEU A 28 -5.73 -25.93 11.96
CA LEU A 28 -4.38 -25.46 12.31
C LEU A 28 -3.56 -25.14 11.07
N TYR A 29 -3.64 -25.98 10.03
CA TYR A 29 -2.97 -25.76 8.77
C TYR A 29 -3.45 -24.49 8.07
N PHE A 30 -4.74 -24.27 7.98
CA PHE A 30 -5.31 -23.04 7.43
C PHE A 30 -4.93 -21.80 8.22
N LYS A 31 -4.96 -21.89 9.56
CA LYS A 31 -4.55 -20.79 10.43
C LYS A 31 -3.09 -20.41 10.20
N GLN A 32 -2.22 -21.39 10.04
CA GLN A 32 -0.80 -21.16 9.77
C GLN A 32 -0.57 -20.57 8.37
N GLN A 33 -1.28 -21.06 7.34
CA GLN A 33 -1.23 -20.47 6.00
C GLN A 33 -1.69 -19.01 5.98
N LEU A 34 -2.78 -18.69 6.67
CA LEU A 34 -3.26 -17.31 6.80
C LEU A 34 -2.24 -16.40 7.49
N LYS A 35 -1.58 -16.92 8.53
CA LYS A 35 -0.53 -16.19 9.24
C LYS A 35 0.69 -15.92 8.36
N ASP A 36 1.13 -16.92 7.59
CA ASP A 36 2.25 -16.79 6.66
C ASP A 36 1.93 -15.81 5.53
N ARG A 37 0.74 -15.89 4.94
CA ARG A 37 0.28 -14.91 3.92
C ARG A 37 0.19 -13.49 4.46
N LYS A 38 -0.28 -13.31 5.69
CA LYS A 38 -0.29 -12.01 6.37
C LYS A 38 1.13 -11.45 6.55
N LYS A 39 2.08 -12.31 6.90
CA LYS A 39 3.49 -11.94 7.02
C LYS A 39 4.07 -11.52 5.68
N ASP A 40 3.84 -12.30 4.62
CA ASP A 40 4.29 -12.00 3.27
C ASP A 40 3.71 -10.68 2.74
N CYS A 41 2.43 -10.43 2.99
CA CYS A 41 1.79 -9.15 2.65
C CYS A 41 2.43 -7.98 3.40
N ARG A 42 2.77 -8.13 4.66
CA ARG A 42 3.45 -7.09 5.44
C ARG A 42 4.86 -6.81 4.92
N GLU A 43 5.63 -7.84 4.60
CA GLU A 43 6.97 -7.70 4.04
C GLU A 43 6.93 -7.01 2.67
N SER A 44 5.99 -7.39 1.81
CA SER A 44 5.75 -6.73 0.52
C SER A 44 5.32 -5.28 0.70
N PHE A 45 4.51 -4.99 1.71
CA PHE A 45 4.10 -3.62 2.03
C PHE A 45 5.28 -2.76 2.51
N VAL A 46 6.20 -3.30 3.29
CA VAL A 46 7.41 -2.57 3.71
C VAL A 46 8.24 -2.14 2.50
N SER A 47 8.44 -3.03 1.54
CA SER A 47 9.15 -2.70 0.29
C SER A 47 8.41 -1.64 -0.53
N LEU A 48 7.10 -1.76 -0.65
CA LEU A 48 6.25 -0.78 -1.31
C LEU A 48 6.30 0.58 -0.61
N ARG A 49 6.28 0.59 0.71
CA ARG A 49 6.37 1.82 1.51
C ARG A 49 7.66 2.58 1.23
N ILE A 50 8.79 1.89 1.19
CA ILE A 50 10.09 2.51 0.86
C ILE A 50 10.05 3.13 -0.53
N ALA A 51 9.51 2.42 -1.53
CA ALA A 51 9.39 2.92 -2.89
C ALA A 51 8.46 4.15 -2.96
N LEU A 52 7.33 4.12 -2.25
CA LEU A 52 6.39 5.24 -2.17
C LEU A 52 6.99 6.45 -1.45
N ASP A 53 7.73 6.25 -0.36
CA ASP A 53 8.43 7.34 0.34
C ASP A 53 9.44 8.03 -0.57
N CYS A 54 10.24 7.27 -1.31
CA CYS A 54 11.19 7.81 -2.29
C CYS A 54 10.46 8.60 -3.38
N ARG A 55 9.35 8.08 -3.89
CA ARG A 55 8.53 8.76 -4.89
C ARG A 55 7.92 10.05 -4.36
N HIS A 56 7.38 10.03 -3.14
CA HIS A 56 6.80 11.23 -2.51
C HIS A 56 7.85 12.32 -2.29
N GLN A 57 9.07 11.95 -1.90
CA GLN A 57 10.17 12.91 -1.80
C GLN A 57 10.52 13.53 -3.15
N ALA A 58 10.59 12.72 -4.21
CA ALA A 58 10.82 13.22 -5.56
C ALA A 58 9.72 14.17 -6.02
N VAL A 59 8.45 13.84 -5.74
CA VAL A 59 7.30 14.71 -6.02
C VAL A 59 7.42 16.04 -5.28
N ARG A 60 7.79 16.04 -4.00
CA ARG A 60 7.99 17.28 -3.23
C ARG A 60 9.10 18.15 -3.83
N HIS A 61 10.21 17.56 -4.22
CA HIS A 61 11.29 18.31 -4.87
C HIS A 61 10.85 18.94 -6.18
N VAL A 62 10.09 18.22 -6.99
CA VAL A 62 9.52 18.74 -8.25
C VAL A 62 8.54 19.89 -7.97
N LEU A 63 7.67 19.73 -6.98
CA LEU A 63 6.69 20.76 -6.61
C LEU A 63 7.38 22.01 -6.07
N ASP A 64 8.42 21.88 -5.27
CA ASP A 64 9.19 23.01 -4.74
C ASP A 64 9.88 23.77 -5.89
N ALA A 65 10.52 23.06 -6.81
CA ALA A 65 11.15 23.66 -7.99
C ALA A 65 10.11 24.33 -8.90
N TYR A 66 8.97 23.70 -9.11
CA TYR A 66 7.86 24.24 -9.90
C TYR A 66 7.26 25.49 -9.24
N SER A 67 7.03 25.45 -7.92
CA SER A 67 6.54 26.61 -7.16
C SER A 67 7.49 27.78 -7.24
N LYS A 68 8.79 27.54 -7.18
CA LYS A 68 9.80 28.59 -7.34
C LYS A 68 9.74 29.25 -8.73
N HIS A 69 9.62 28.44 -9.78
CA HIS A 69 9.42 28.96 -11.14
C HIS A 69 8.14 29.76 -11.29
N LEU A 70 7.03 29.31 -10.70
CA LEU A 70 5.76 30.03 -10.70
C LEU A 70 5.87 31.37 -9.96
N GLN A 71 6.58 31.40 -8.83
CA GLN A 71 6.81 32.65 -8.09
C GLN A 71 7.67 33.62 -8.87
N GLU A 72 8.71 33.17 -9.55
CA GLU A 72 9.55 34.00 -10.42
C GLU A 72 8.76 34.61 -11.58
N GLN A 73 7.72 33.92 -12.05
CA GLN A 73 6.80 34.40 -13.10
C GLN A 73 5.59 35.17 -12.56
N GLY A 74 5.47 35.35 -11.24
CA GLY A 74 4.35 36.04 -10.59
C GLY A 74 3.03 35.27 -10.59
N ILE A 75 3.08 33.94 -10.77
CA ILE A 75 1.92 33.06 -10.75
C ILE A 75 1.82 32.40 -9.35
N ALA A 76 0.62 32.33 -8.78
CA ALA A 76 0.39 31.67 -7.50
C ALA A 76 0.63 30.16 -7.60
N SER A 77 1.32 29.60 -6.62
CA SER A 77 1.55 28.15 -6.55
C SER A 77 0.26 27.38 -6.25
N ASP A 78 0.13 26.19 -6.82
CA ASP A 78 -0.99 25.29 -6.53
C ASP A 78 -0.81 24.61 -5.17
N GLN A 79 -1.42 25.18 -4.12
CA GLN A 79 -1.38 24.64 -2.77
C GLN A 79 -2.14 23.31 -2.64
N ASN A 80 -3.07 23.01 -3.55
CA ASN A 80 -3.91 21.83 -3.50
C ASN A 80 -3.09 20.55 -3.67
N VAL A 81 -2.09 20.56 -4.55
CA VAL A 81 -1.23 19.38 -4.79
C VAL A 81 -0.31 19.11 -3.61
N GLN A 82 0.19 20.13 -2.94
CA GLN A 82 0.98 19.96 -1.71
C GLN A 82 0.15 19.36 -0.58
N GLN A 83 -1.10 19.77 -0.47
CA GLN A 83 -2.04 19.17 0.47
C GLN A 83 -2.30 17.69 0.13
N MET A 84 -2.50 17.35 -1.14
CA MET A 84 -2.63 15.96 -1.58
C MET A 84 -1.40 15.10 -1.22
N CYS A 85 -0.20 15.64 -1.39
CA CYS A 85 1.04 14.95 -0.96
C CYS A 85 1.03 14.67 0.54
N THR A 86 0.61 15.61 1.35
CA THR A 86 0.50 15.45 2.81
C THR A 86 -0.54 14.40 3.18
N GLU A 87 -1.68 14.38 2.50
CA GLU A 87 -2.73 13.37 2.70
C GLU A 87 -2.24 11.96 2.36
N VAL A 88 -1.52 11.80 1.26
CA VAL A 88 -0.92 10.52 0.85
C VAL A 88 0.13 10.06 1.86
N GLU A 89 1.01 10.93 2.32
CA GLU A 89 2.01 10.60 3.33
C GLU A 89 1.37 10.20 4.65
N THR A 90 0.31 10.88 5.06
CA THR A 90 -0.47 10.55 6.25
C THR A 90 -1.16 9.18 6.09
N ALA A 91 -1.77 8.91 4.94
CA ALA A 91 -2.41 7.64 4.64
C ALA A 91 -1.38 6.49 4.64
N LEU A 92 -0.19 6.71 4.08
CA LEU A 92 0.90 5.73 4.09
C LEU A 92 1.38 5.43 5.51
N ALA A 93 1.58 6.45 6.34
CA ALA A 93 1.98 6.30 7.73
C ALA A 93 0.93 5.55 8.56
N GLN A 94 -0.35 5.86 8.37
CA GLN A 94 -1.46 5.16 9.02
C GLN A 94 -1.55 3.69 8.60
N THR A 95 -1.37 3.39 7.32
CA THR A 95 -1.36 2.01 6.80
C THR A 95 -0.18 1.22 7.36
N ALA A 96 0.99 1.84 7.49
CA ALA A 96 2.16 1.23 8.11
C ALA A 96 1.95 0.92 9.61
N LYS A 97 1.22 1.79 10.30
CA LYS A 97 0.94 1.63 11.74
C LYS A 97 -0.10 0.55 12.01
N THR A 98 -1.15 0.48 11.20
CA THR A 98 -2.21 -0.52 11.32
C THR A 98 -2.56 -1.03 9.93
N PHE A 99 -2.05 -2.21 9.60
CA PHE A 99 -2.28 -2.85 8.31
C PHE A 99 -3.70 -3.42 8.24
N SER A 100 -4.61 -2.74 7.53
CA SER A 100 -5.99 -3.14 7.33
C SER A 100 -6.44 -2.87 5.90
N GLU A 101 -7.42 -3.65 5.42
CA GLU A 101 -7.97 -3.52 4.07
C GLU A 101 -8.53 -2.12 3.80
N SER A 102 -9.25 -1.54 4.74
CA SER A 102 -9.82 -0.19 4.62
C SER A 102 -8.75 0.89 4.47
N LYS A 103 -7.62 0.76 5.17
CA LYS A 103 -6.50 1.69 5.09
C LYS A 103 -5.73 1.54 3.79
N ILE A 104 -5.54 0.31 3.32
CA ILE A 104 -4.94 0.04 2.00
C ILE A 104 -5.79 0.66 0.91
N LYS A 105 -7.11 0.48 0.96
CA LYS A 105 -8.05 1.09 0.01
C LYS A 105 -7.96 2.61 0.02
N HIS A 106 -7.95 3.22 1.19
CA HIS A 106 -7.80 4.66 1.35
C HIS A 106 -6.46 5.16 0.78
N LEU A 107 -5.35 4.44 1.04
CA LEU A 107 -4.05 4.74 0.46
C LEU A 107 -4.09 4.68 -1.08
N CYS A 108 -4.70 3.65 -1.66
CA CYS A 108 -4.86 3.53 -3.11
C CYS A 108 -5.67 4.68 -3.70
N GLU A 109 -6.74 5.10 -3.04
CA GLU A 109 -7.57 6.24 -3.47
C GLU A 109 -6.80 7.55 -3.43
N THR A 110 -6.04 7.81 -2.36
CA THR A 110 -5.23 9.03 -2.23
C THR A 110 -4.07 9.04 -3.23
N GLU A 111 -3.41 7.92 -3.46
CA GLU A 111 -2.37 7.78 -4.49
C GLU A 111 -2.91 7.99 -5.90
N THR A 112 -4.09 7.48 -6.21
CA THR A 112 -4.75 7.67 -7.50
C THR A 112 -5.08 9.13 -7.73
N ALA A 113 -5.60 9.84 -6.73
CA ALA A 113 -5.88 11.27 -6.80
C ALA A 113 -4.60 12.08 -7.01
N LEU A 114 -3.53 11.75 -6.29
CA LEU A 114 -2.23 12.39 -6.46
C LEU A 114 -1.66 12.17 -7.87
N ASN A 115 -1.72 10.94 -8.37
CA ASN A 115 -1.27 10.62 -9.73
C ASN A 115 -2.01 11.43 -10.80
N HIS A 116 -3.31 11.60 -10.63
CA HIS A 116 -4.13 12.38 -11.57
C HIS A 116 -3.73 13.87 -11.55
N ALA A 117 -3.50 14.42 -10.37
CA ALA A 117 -3.02 15.80 -10.22
C ALA A 117 -1.59 15.98 -10.78
N LEU A 118 -0.70 15.01 -10.55
CA LEU A 118 0.67 15.02 -11.08
C LEU A 118 0.74 14.97 -12.59
N LYS A 119 -0.17 14.27 -13.26
CA LYS A 119 -0.23 14.26 -14.73
C LYS A 119 -0.48 15.66 -15.29
N LYS A 120 -1.35 16.45 -14.67
CA LYS A 120 -1.61 17.84 -15.04
C LYS A 120 -0.38 18.71 -14.84
N ILE A 121 0.30 18.57 -13.71
CA ILE A 121 1.53 19.31 -13.41
C ILE A 121 2.65 18.89 -14.35
N GLN A 122 2.79 17.61 -14.64
CA GLN A 122 3.79 17.10 -15.57
C GLN A 122 3.66 17.74 -16.96
N THR A 123 2.43 17.88 -17.46
CA THR A 123 2.16 18.55 -18.71
C THR A 123 2.56 20.03 -18.65
N ALA A 124 2.23 20.73 -17.57
CA ALA A 124 2.58 22.13 -17.37
C ALA A 124 4.10 22.31 -17.22
N VAL A 125 4.78 21.46 -16.46
CA VAL A 125 6.24 21.49 -16.28
C VAL A 125 6.98 21.18 -17.59
N ASN A 126 6.51 20.23 -18.37
CA ASN A 126 7.08 19.93 -19.69
C ASN A 126 6.98 21.14 -20.64
N SER A 127 5.89 21.88 -20.59
CA SER A 127 5.74 23.12 -21.35
C SER A 127 6.71 24.20 -20.89
N LEU A 128 6.93 24.33 -19.58
CA LEU A 128 7.91 25.26 -19.00
C LEU A 128 9.35 24.87 -19.35
N LEU A 129 9.68 23.58 -19.33
CA LEU A 129 11.01 23.07 -19.69
C LEU A 129 11.37 23.32 -21.15
N LYS A 130 10.40 23.38 -22.04
CA LYS A 130 10.62 23.76 -23.45
C LYS A 130 11.02 25.24 -23.57
N GLN A 131 10.52 26.09 -22.68
CA GLN A 131 10.84 27.52 -22.68
C GLN A 131 12.10 27.85 -21.85
N TYR A 132 12.29 27.14 -20.73
CA TYR A 132 13.39 27.34 -19.79
C TYR A 132 13.99 26.00 -19.39
N PRO A 133 14.98 25.46 -20.15
CA PRO A 133 15.59 24.18 -19.83
C PRO A 133 16.37 24.25 -18.51
N ASP A 134 15.91 23.48 -17.52
CA ASP A 134 16.57 23.26 -16.22
C ASP A 134 16.89 21.77 -16.07
N GLU A 135 18.19 21.43 -16.08
CA GLU A 135 18.65 20.04 -16.00
C GLU A 135 18.25 19.34 -14.70
N LYS A 136 18.19 20.08 -13.58
CA LYS A 136 17.76 19.53 -12.29
C LYS A 136 16.29 19.12 -12.31
N LEU A 137 15.45 19.96 -12.91
CA LEU A 137 14.02 19.70 -13.02
C LEU A 137 13.75 18.52 -13.96
N VAL A 138 14.49 18.39 -15.04
CA VAL A 138 14.42 17.24 -15.96
C VAL A 138 14.75 15.94 -15.20
N GLY A 139 15.86 15.92 -14.46
CA GLY A 139 16.27 14.76 -13.67
C GLY A 139 15.23 14.34 -12.62
N LEU A 140 14.61 15.31 -11.95
CA LEU A 140 13.54 15.03 -10.98
C LEU A 140 12.26 14.52 -11.64
N MET A 141 11.92 15.03 -12.83
CA MET A 141 10.76 14.57 -13.59
C MET A 141 10.89 13.12 -14.06
N GLU A 142 12.09 12.65 -14.38
CA GLU A 142 12.35 11.26 -14.75
C GLU A 142 12.14 10.28 -13.58
N MET A 143 12.20 10.77 -12.34
CA MET A 143 11.95 9.97 -11.14
C MET A 143 10.46 9.81 -10.81
N LEU A 144 9.57 10.52 -11.45
CA LEU A 144 8.11 10.44 -11.26
C LEU A 144 7.50 9.33 -12.11
#